data_5b7f332db6564ae317e8a82a52d847f0
#
_entry.id   5b7f332db6564ae317e8a82a52d847f0
#
_cell.length_a   1.000
_cell.length_b   1.000
_cell.length_c   1.000
_cell.angle_alpha   90.00
_cell.angle_beta   90.00
_cell.angle_gamma   90.00
#
_symmetry.space_group_name_H-M   'P 1'
#
loop_
_entity.id
_entity.type
_entity.pdbx_description
1 polymer ?
#
loop_
_entity_poly.entity_id
_entity_poly.type
_entity_poly.pdbx_seq_one_letter_code
_entity_poly.pdbx_strand_id
1 'polypeptide(L)'
;MDKAQRDKLLQLIDGKKDHAVEFLRTLVTIPSVTGNEGPIQNHLKDYLEKMGLEIDMWDMDAEEIQKHPAAAVVTESYEGRPNIVATAKGSGDGRSLLLNGHTDVIPEGPRESWTDDPWSATVRDNRIYGRGSSDMKSGVSSQILAVEYIREAGIKLKGDVLVNLVVDEEISGHGTLDTVLRGYRADAAISGETSTLAVQPACIGRIWFQILIRGKKAGIQTRHEGVNAIDLGYKIKVAIDDHEKHRLETVSHPLYPDIQTTLPCLVGSFESGTFPSAFPDTCLLKGSIATVPGEDHNGVKQAFLDHIARVVADDPWLKDHPPEITFGNKFGGLDAEAADIPPDHPIVTTLVDCFKEITGK
;
A
#
# COMPACT_ATOMS: atom_id res chain seq x y z
N MET A 1 -7.73 7.95 31.30
CA MET A 1 -8.54 6.77 31.73
C MET A 1 -7.97 6.29 33.06
N ASP A 2 -8.80 6.08 34.07
CA ASP A 2 -8.34 5.51 35.34
C ASP A 2 -8.22 3.97 35.25
N LYS A 3 -7.63 3.35 36.29
CA LYS A 3 -7.38 1.92 36.30
C LYS A 3 -8.69 1.09 36.24
N ALA A 4 -9.73 1.52 36.93
CA ALA A 4 -11.00 0.79 36.97
C ALA A 4 -11.71 0.80 35.61
N GLN A 5 -11.70 1.94 34.91
CA GLN A 5 -12.21 2.05 33.54
C GLN A 5 -11.45 1.16 32.57
N ARG A 6 -10.14 1.11 32.73
CA ARG A 6 -9.26 0.27 31.92
C ARG A 6 -9.54 -1.22 32.14
N ASP A 7 -9.56 -1.65 33.42
CA ASP A 7 -9.81 -3.06 33.75
C ASP A 7 -11.17 -3.50 33.21
N LYS A 8 -12.19 -2.63 33.32
CA LYS A 8 -13.53 -2.88 32.75
C LYS A 8 -13.46 -3.04 31.22
N LEU A 9 -12.72 -2.17 30.52
CA LEU A 9 -12.56 -2.26 29.06
C LEU A 9 -11.88 -3.56 28.64
N LEU A 10 -10.80 -3.94 29.31
CA LEU A 10 -10.09 -5.19 29.01
C LEU A 10 -10.98 -6.42 29.26
N GLN A 11 -11.74 -6.46 30.37
CA GLN A 11 -12.70 -7.51 30.60
C GLN A 11 -13.80 -7.59 29.52
N LEU A 12 -14.27 -6.43 29.04
CA LEU A 12 -15.23 -6.38 27.95
C LEU A 12 -14.66 -6.96 26.65
N ILE A 13 -13.42 -6.57 26.30
CA ILE A 13 -12.72 -7.08 25.12
C ILE A 13 -12.57 -8.60 25.21
N ASP A 14 -12.10 -9.13 26.34
CA ASP A 14 -11.93 -10.57 26.55
C ASP A 14 -13.26 -11.33 26.44
N GLY A 15 -14.34 -10.75 26.96
CA GLY A 15 -15.68 -11.32 26.87
C GLY A 15 -16.32 -11.30 25.50
N LYS A 16 -15.78 -10.49 24.58
CA LYS A 16 -16.30 -10.30 23.20
C LYS A 16 -15.41 -10.92 22.10
N LYS A 17 -14.56 -11.85 22.46
CA LYS A 17 -13.68 -12.51 21.48
C LYS A 17 -14.45 -13.13 20.31
N ASP A 18 -15.54 -13.84 20.60
CA ASP A 18 -16.36 -14.47 19.56
C ASP A 18 -17.03 -13.44 18.65
N HIS A 19 -17.48 -12.31 19.21
CA HIS A 19 -18.01 -11.20 18.42
C HIS A 19 -16.94 -10.63 17.48
N ALA A 20 -15.71 -10.43 17.95
CA ALA A 20 -14.62 -9.92 17.12
C ALA A 20 -14.26 -10.90 15.98
N VAL A 21 -14.23 -12.19 16.27
CA VAL A 21 -14.00 -13.23 15.26
C VAL A 21 -15.10 -13.22 14.21
N GLU A 22 -16.37 -13.17 14.63
CA GLU A 22 -17.51 -13.21 13.71
C GLU A 22 -17.61 -11.92 12.89
N PHE A 23 -17.27 -10.76 13.46
CA PHE A 23 -17.22 -9.50 12.73
C PHE A 23 -16.19 -9.57 11.58
N LEU A 24 -14.95 -9.99 11.86
CA LEU A 24 -13.95 -10.17 10.82
C LEU A 24 -14.37 -11.21 9.79
N ARG A 25 -14.92 -12.34 10.20
CA ARG A 25 -15.44 -13.37 9.30
C ARG A 25 -16.46 -12.80 8.33
N THR A 26 -17.40 -12.02 8.85
CA THR A 26 -18.42 -11.35 8.03
C THR A 26 -17.77 -10.48 6.95
N LEU A 27 -16.78 -9.67 7.31
CA LEU A 27 -16.09 -8.82 6.32
C LEU A 27 -15.33 -9.64 5.27
N VAL A 28 -14.70 -10.75 5.67
CA VAL A 28 -13.98 -11.63 4.73
C VAL A 28 -14.93 -12.31 3.75
N THR A 29 -16.16 -12.67 4.18
CA THR A 29 -17.16 -13.29 3.28
C THR A 29 -17.74 -12.33 2.24
N ILE A 30 -17.51 -11.02 2.36
CA ILE A 30 -17.93 -10.04 1.35
C ILE A 30 -16.76 -9.81 0.38
N PRO A 31 -16.81 -10.33 -0.86
CA PRO A 31 -15.78 -10.06 -1.84
C PRO A 31 -15.71 -8.55 -2.12
N SER A 32 -14.51 -8.00 -2.03
CA SER A 32 -14.24 -6.57 -2.25
C SER A 32 -12.95 -6.38 -3.03
N VAL A 33 -12.78 -7.17 -4.09
CA VAL A 33 -11.65 -6.97 -5.00
C VAL A 33 -11.69 -5.54 -5.52
N THR A 34 -10.53 -4.87 -5.57
CA THR A 34 -10.43 -3.48 -6.03
C THR A 34 -11.25 -3.26 -7.31
N GLY A 35 -12.16 -2.34 -7.28
CA GLY A 35 -13.19 -2.12 -8.32
C GLY A 35 -14.60 -2.59 -7.92
N ASN A 36 -14.77 -3.33 -6.83
CA ASN A 36 -16.05 -3.87 -6.37
C ASN A 36 -16.26 -3.70 -4.85
N GLU A 37 -15.89 -2.58 -4.30
CA GLU A 37 -15.92 -2.33 -2.84
C GLU A 37 -17.30 -1.90 -2.32
N GLY A 38 -18.21 -1.48 -3.20
CA GLY A 38 -19.53 -0.99 -2.80
C GLY A 38 -20.28 -1.88 -1.80
N PRO A 39 -20.34 -3.21 -1.99
CA PRO A 39 -21.03 -4.10 -1.04
C PRO A 39 -20.46 -4.06 0.37
N ILE A 40 -19.14 -4.07 0.56
CA ILE A 40 -18.52 -4.01 1.88
C ILE A 40 -18.66 -2.63 2.51
N GLN A 41 -18.55 -1.57 1.71
CA GLN A 41 -18.73 -0.20 2.19
C GLN A 41 -20.17 0.03 2.69
N ASN A 42 -21.17 -0.43 1.96
CA ASN A 42 -22.55 -0.36 2.42
C ASN A 42 -22.79 -1.15 3.71
N HIS A 43 -22.22 -2.36 3.82
CA HIS A 43 -22.30 -3.16 5.04
C HIS A 43 -21.69 -2.43 6.25
N LEU A 44 -20.51 -1.85 6.07
CA LEU A 44 -19.79 -1.11 7.11
C LEU A 44 -20.52 0.18 7.49
N LYS A 45 -21.07 0.92 6.51
CA LYS A 45 -21.92 2.08 6.76
C LYS A 45 -23.07 1.73 7.70
N ASP A 46 -23.83 0.68 7.37
CA ASP A 46 -24.99 0.26 8.18
C ASP A 46 -24.58 -0.15 9.61
N TYR A 47 -23.40 -0.75 9.77
CA TYR A 47 -22.86 -1.10 11.08
C TYR A 47 -22.50 0.14 11.90
N LEU A 48 -21.76 1.07 11.31
CA LEU A 48 -21.31 2.31 11.93
C LEU A 48 -22.49 3.25 12.28
N GLU A 49 -23.52 3.29 11.45
CA GLU A 49 -24.78 4.01 11.76
C GLU A 49 -25.48 3.42 13.00
N LYS A 50 -25.55 2.10 13.11
CA LYS A 50 -26.11 1.43 14.31
C LYS A 50 -25.30 1.70 15.57
N MET A 51 -23.99 1.93 15.45
CA MET A 51 -23.16 2.41 16.54
C MET A 51 -23.46 3.87 16.92
N GLY A 52 -24.24 4.61 16.12
CA GLY A 52 -24.57 6.02 16.34
C GLY A 52 -23.40 6.96 16.03
N LEU A 53 -22.59 6.64 15.05
CA LEU A 53 -21.55 7.55 14.52
C LEU A 53 -22.13 8.48 13.45
N GLU A 54 -21.52 9.64 13.30
CA GLU A 54 -21.83 10.55 12.19
C GLU A 54 -21.14 10.05 10.93
N ILE A 55 -21.90 9.77 9.88
CA ILE A 55 -21.39 9.18 8.64
C ILE A 55 -21.30 10.23 7.54
N ASP A 56 -20.13 10.37 6.92
CA ASP A 56 -19.93 10.97 5.61
C ASP A 56 -19.48 9.86 4.66
N MET A 57 -20.29 9.59 3.63
CA MET A 57 -20.06 8.56 2.62
C MET A 57 -20.22 9.18 1.24
N TRP A 58 -19.21 9.00 0.37
CA TRP A 58 -19.20 9.64 -0.95
C TRP A 58 -18.41 8.83 -1.97
N ASP A 59 -18.87 8.86 -3.22
CA ASP A 59 -18.07 8.40 -4.36
C ASP A 59 -17.00 9.46 -4.67
N MET A 60 -15.79 9.01 -4.94
CA MET A 60 -14.67 9.89 -5.26
C MET A 60 -14.80 10.45 -6.68
N ASP A 61 -14.31 11.67 -6.89
CA ASP A 61 -14.20 12.27 -8.21
C ASP A 61 -12.86 11.95 -8.87
N ALA A 62 -12.89 11.04 -9.84
CA ALA A 62 -11.69 10.60 -10.56
C ALA A 62 -10.97 11.75 -11.29
N GLU A 63 -11.72 12.72 -11.84
CA GLU A 63 -11.13 13.86 -12.56
C GLU A 63 -10.41 14.82 -11.58
N GLU A 64 -10.99 15.06 -10.40
CA GLU A 64 -10.35 15.90 -9.38
C GLU A 64 -9.10 15.23 -8.80
N ILE A 65 -9.16 13.93 -8.52
CA ILE A 65 -8.00 13.17 -8.03
C ILE A 65 -6.85 13.23 -9.02
N GLN A 66 -7.11 13.05 -10.32
CA GLN A 66 -6.07 13.06 -11.37
C GLN A 66 -5.33 14.40 -11.51
N LYS A 67 -5.87 15.48 -10.98
CA LYS A 67 -5.16 16.79 -10.95
C LYS A 67 -4.06 16.82 -9.89
N HIS A 68 -4.09 15.92 -8.92
CA HIS A 68 -3.10 15.90 -7.85
C HIS A 68 -1.82 15.16 -8.30
N PRO A 69 -0.63 15.71 -8.04
CA PRO A 69 0.64 15.10 -8.48
C PRO A 69 0.92 13.71 -7.89
N ALA A 70 0.30 13.37 -6.77
CA ALA A 70 0.40 12.04 -6.16
C ALA A 70 -0.57 11.01 -6.76
N ALA A 71 -1.48 11.41 -7.66
CA ALA A 71 -2.35 10.46 -8.35
C ALA A 71 -1.54 9.63 -9.35
N ALA A 72 -1.26 8.38 -8.98
CA ALA A 72 -0.32 7.52 -9.70
C ALA A 72 -0.96 6.75 -10.85
N VAL A 73 -2.18 6.27 -10.66
CA VAL A 73 -2.89 5.39 -11.60
C VAL A 73 -4.11 6.11 -12.16
N VAL A 74 -4.41 5.91 -13.42
CA VAL A 74 -5.64 6.46 -14.02
C VAL A 74 -6.78 5.49 -13.73
N THR A 75 -7.76 5.96 -12.95
CA THR A 75 -9.04 5.27 -12.73
C THR A 75 -10.14 6.05 -13.44
N GLU A 76 -10.92 5.37 -14.29
CA GLU A 76 -11.95 6.03 -15.11
C GLU A 76 -13.16 6.48 -14.27
N SER A 77 -13.54 5.71 -13.25
CA SER A 77 -14.71 6.00 -12.41
C SER A 77 -14.61 5.34 -11.04
N TYR A 78 -15.18 6.02 -10.05
CA TYR A 78 -15.41 5.50 -8.69
C TYR A 78 -16.91 5.33 -8.37
N GLU A 79 -17.77 5.40 -9.36
CA GLU A 79 -19.21 5.26 -9.16
C GLU A 79 -19.56 3.94 -8.45
N GLY A 80 -20.30 4.06 -7.33
CA GLY A 80 -20.68 2.91 -6.50
C GLY A 80 -19.54 2.32 -5.64
N ARG A 81 -18.40 3.02 -5.53
CA ARG A 81 -17.23 2.65 -4.74
C ARG A 81 -16.88 3.75 -3.72
N PRO A 82 -17.77 4.03 -2.76
CA PRO A 82 -17.61 5.18 -1.88
C PRO A 82 -16.53 5.00 -0.83
N ASN A 83 -15.87 6.10 -0.45
CA ASN A 83 -15.18 6.24 0.82
C ASN A 83 -16.16 6.49 1.96
N ILE A 84 -15.77 6.18 3.19
CA ILE A 84 -16.53 6.47 4.40
C ILE A 84 -15.61 7.13 5.43
N VAL A 85 -16.07 8.23 6.03
CA VAL A 85 -15.56 8.72 7.31
C VAL A 85 -16.69 8.68 8.34
N ALA A 86 -16.50 7.85 9.37
CA ALA A 86 -17.44 7.75 10.49
C ALA A 86 -16.83 8.42 11.72
N THR A 87 -17.53 9.42 12.28
CA THR A 87 -17.01 10.22 13.39
C THR A 87 -17.69 9.88 14.70
N ALA A 88 -16.88 9.40 15.67
CA ALA A 88 -17.26 9.33 17.08
C ALA A 88 -16.89 10.64 17.76
N LYS A 89 -17.89 11.50 18.02
CA LYS A 89 -17.68 12.81 18.66
C LYS A 89 -17.16 12.70 20.07
N GLY A 90 -16.11 13.46 20.36
CA GLY A 90 -15.60 13.70 21.72
C GLY A 90 -16.28 14.88 22.40
N SER A 91 -15.83 15.21 23.61
CA SER A 91 -16.31 16.39 24.35
C SER A 91 -15.72 17.72 23.86
N GLY A 92 -14.74 17.71 22.95
CA GLY A 92 -14.09 18.88 22.35
C GLY A 92 -12.79 19.32 23.04
N ASP A 93 -12.41 18.70 24.17
CA ASP A 93 -11.25 19.11 24.96
C ASP A 93 -9.99 18.23 24.74
N GLY A 94 -9.99 17.40 23.71
CA GLY A 94 -8.93 16.45 23.44
C GLY A 94 -8.42 16.47 21.99
N ARG A 95 -7.26 15.85 21.79
CA ARG A 95 -6.71 15.64 20.45
C ARG A 95 -7.55 14.62 19.70
N SER A 96 -7.70 14.84 18.42
CA SER A 96 -8.41 13.96 17.49
C SER A 96 -7.51 12.81 17.02
N LEU A 97 -8.15 11.69 16.65
CA LEU A 97 -7.47 10.51 16.11
C LEU A 97 -8.21 10.03 14.86
N LEU A 98 -7.46 9.79 13.79
CA LEU A 98 -7.97 9.15 12.59
C LEU A 98 -7.47 7.70 12.54
N LEU A 99 -8.38 6.77 12.37
CA LEU A 99 -8.12 5.35 12.16
C LEU A 99 -8.34 5.05 10.69
N ASN A 100 -7.27 4.78 9.94
CA ASN A 100 -7.30 4.56 8.50
C ASN A 100 -7.24 3.08 8.17
N GLY A 101 -8.08 2.63 7.25
CA GLY A 101 -8.04 1.27 6.75
C GLY A 101 -8.73 1.14 5.40
N HIS A 102 -8.14 0.32 4.51
CA HIS A 102 -8.76 0.01 3.24
C HIS A 102 -9.64 -1.23 3.33
N THR A 103 -10.66 -1.26 2.48
CA THR A 103 -11.64 -2.35 2.44
C THR A 103 -11.52 -3.20 1.18
N ASP A 104 -10.81 -2.70 0.19
CA ASP A 104 -10.47 -3.46 -1.01
C ASP A 104 -9.40 -4.52 -0.74
N VAL A 105 -9.29 -5.45 -1.65
CA VAL A 105 -8.31 -6.53 -1.62
C VAL A 105 -7.86 -6.84 -3.04
N ILE A 106 -6.64 -7.36 -3.21
CA ILE A 106 -6.18 -7.87 -4.50
C ILE A 106 -7.00 -9.10 -4.93
N PRO A 107 -7.06 -9.42 -6.23
CA PRO A 107 -7.71 -10.64 -6.72
C PRO A 107 -7.21 -11.89 -6.00
N GLU A 108 -8.10 -12.86 -5.79
CA GLU A 108 -7.78 -14.11 -5.12
C GLU A 108 -6.79 -15.00 -5.87
N GLY A 109 -6.64 -14.80 -7.19
CA GLY A 109 -5.82 -15.65 -8.04
C GLY A 109 -6.48 -17.00 -8.33
N PRO A 110 -5.71 -17.99 -8.83
CA PRO A 110 -6.26 -19.29 -9.20
C PRO A 110 -6.85 -20.05 -8.01
N ARG A 111 -8.07 -20.58 -8.18
CA ARG A 111 -8.80 -21.29 -7.11
C ARG A 111 -8.02 -22.51 -6.57
N GLU A 112 -7.27 -23.17 -7.42
CA GLU A 112 -6.42 -24.32 -7.08
C GLU A 112 -5.26 -23.98 -6.14
N SER A 113 -4.94 -22.72 -5.99
CA SER A 113 -3.93 -22.23 -5.02
C SER A 113 -4.47 -22.14 -3.59
N TRP A 114 -5.77 -22.35 -3.38
CA TRP A 114 -6.44 -22.22 -2.10
C TRP A 114 -6.91 -23.57 -1.56
N THR A 115 -6.62 -23.84 -0.29
CA THR A 115 -7.14 -25.03 0.42
C THR A 115 -8.64 -24.91 0.66
N ASP A 116 -9.10 -23.75 1.13
CA ASP A 116 -10.49 -23.41 1.35
C ASP A 116 -10.94 -22.38 0.29
N ASP A 117 -12.24 -22.13 0.17
CA ASP A 117 -12.71 -21.03 -0.65
C ASP A 117 -12.17 -19.68 -0.10
N PRO A 118 -11.58 -18.80 -0.94
CA PRO A 118 -10.99 -17.54 -0.49
C PRO A 118 -11.97 -16.60 0.24
N TRP A 119 -13.27 -16.80 0.07
CA TRP A 119 -14.33 -16.01 0.70
C TRP A 119 -15.07 -16.76 1.81
N SER A 120 -14.60 -17.95 2.20
CA SER A 120 -15.27 -18.77 3.23
C SER A 120 -15.06 -18.29 4.66
N ALA A 121 -14.05 -17.49 4.91
CA ALA A 121 -13.63 -17.08 6.27
C ALA A 121 -13.49 -18.28 7.23
N THR A 122 -12.93 -19.38 6.75
CA THR A 122 -12.76 -20.62 7.54
C THR A 122 -11.92 -20.36 8.76
N VAL A 123 -12.42 -20.80 9.94
CA VAL A 123 -11.67 -20.74 11.20
C VAL A 123 -11.04 -22.10 11.47
N ARG A 124 -9.73 -22.14 11.59
CA ARG A 124 -8.96 -23.34 11.88
C ARG A 124 -7.67 -22.97 12.61
N ASP A 125 -7.26 -23.74 13.60
CA ASP A 125 -6.00 -23.53 14.34
C ASP A 125 -5.85 -22.11 14.90
N ASN A 126 -6.94 -21.53 15.42
CA ASN A 126 -7.03 -20.17 15.94
C ASN A 126 -6.67 -19.09 14.92
N ARG A 127 -6.93 -19.34 13.63
CA ARG A 127 -6.73 -18.42 12.50
C ARG A 127 -7.97 -18.35 11.63
N ILE A 128 -8.18 -17.20 10.99
CA ILE A 128 -9.20 -16.97 9.96
C ILE A 128 -8.52 -16.99 8.60
N TYR A 129 -8.94 -17.91 7.76
CA TYR A 129 -8.42 -18.07 6.41
C TYR A 129 -9.36 -17.45 5.38
N GLY A 130 -8.83 -16.59 4.52
CA GLY A 130 -9.58 -15.94 3.45
C GLY A 130 -8.84 -14.74 2.87
N ARG A 131 -9.21 -14.32 1.65
CA ARG A 131 -8.67 -13.11 1.02
C ARG A 131 -9.02 -11.88 1.85
N GLY A 132 -8.01 -11.05 2.15
CA GLY A 132 -8.19 -9.84 2.97
C GLY A 132 -8.28 -10.10 4.48
N SER A 133 -8.20 -11.35 4.96
CA SER A 133 -8.26 -11.63 6.41
C SER A 133 -7.09 -11.02 7.18
N SER A 134 -5.95 -10.82 6.56
CA SER A 134 -4.77 -10.15 7.11
C SER A 134 -4.63 -8.73 6.58
N ASP A 135 -4.68 -8.55 5.29
CA ASP A 135 -4.51 -7.31 4.55
C ASP A 135 -5.84 -6.87 3.91
N MET A 136 -6.52 -5.78 4.47
CA MET A 136 -6.35 -5.39 5.88
C MET A 136 -7.68 -5.38 6.66
N LYS A 137 -8.63 -6.30 6.30
CA LYS A 137 -9.94 -6.37 6.97
C LYS A 137 -9.81 -6.66 8.48
N SER A 138 -8.72 -7.32 8.94
CA SER A 138 -8.45 -7.49 10.37
C SER A 138 -8.12 -6.16 11.06
N GLY A 139 -7.37 -5.30 10.40
CA GLY A 139 -7.07 -3.95 10.86
C GLY A 139 -8.35 -3.10 10.94
N VAL A 140 -9.15 -3.10 9.87
CA VAL A 140 -10.47 -2.44 9.83
C VAL A 140 -11.35 -2.93 10.97
N SER A 141 -11.45 -4.27 11.17
CA SER A 141 -12.21 -4.84 12.27
C SER A 141 -11.74 -4.37 13.64
N SER A 142 -10.43 -4.39 13.86
CA SER A 142 -9.84 -3.97 15.14
C SER A 142 -10.11 -2.49 15.44
N GLN A 143 -10.03 -1.63 14.44
CA GLN A 143 -10.28 -0.20 14.57
C GLN A 143 -11.74 0.10 14.90
N ILE A 144 -12.69 -0.51 14.20
CA ILE A 144 -14.13 -0.33 14.43
C ILE A 144 -14.51 -0.85 15.81
N LEU A 145 -14.08 -2.06 16.15
CA LEU A 145 -14.40 -2.69 17.43
C LEU A 145 -13.74 -1.97 18.62
N ALA A 146 -12.57 -1.36 18.44
CA ALA A 146 -11.98 -0.51 19.47
C ALA A 146 -12.88 0.68 19.82
N VAL A 147 -13.44 1.35 18.81
CA VAL A 147 -14.40 2.45 19.02
C VAL A 147 -15.68 1.94 19.67
N GLU A 148 -16.21 0.80 19.20
CA GLU A 148 -17.42 0.18 19.77
C GLU A 148 -17.24 -0.13 21.25
N TYR A 149 -16.19 -0.85 21.62
CA TYR A 149 -15.97 -1.31 22.99
C TYR A 149 -15.65 -0.16 23.96
N ILE A 150 -14.94 0.88 23.52
CA ILE A 150 -14.73 2.10 24.29
C ILE A 150 -16.09 2.76 24.63
N ARG A 151 -16.99 2.87 23.65
CA ARG A 151 -18.33 3.44 23.83
C ARG A 151 -19.21 2.56 24.74
N GLU A 152 -19.19 1.25 24.54
CA GLU A 152 -19.94 0.29 25.36
C GLU A 152 -19.44 0.25 26.82
N ALA A 153 -18.14 0.42 27.04
CA ALA A 153 -17.57 0.58 28.38
C ALA A 153 -18.01 1.88 29.08
N GLY A 154 -18.67 2.80 28.35
CA GLY A 154 -19.11 4.11 28.83
C GLY A 154 -17.99 5.12 28.98
N ILE A 155 -16.85 4.89 28.30
CA ILE A 155 -15.71 5.80 28.32
C ILE A 155 -16.01 6.97 27.38
N LYS A 156 -16.01 8.18 27.93
CA LYS A 156 -16.19 9.41 27.15
C LYS A 156 -14.85 9.89 26.61
N LEU A 157 -14.75 9.95 25.29
CA LEU A 157 -13.59 10.50 24.62
C LEU A 157 -13.59 12.04 24.73
N LYS A 158 -12.41 12.63 24.83
CA LYS A 158 -12.23 14.09 24.82
C LYS A 158 -12.10 14.64 23.42
N GLY A 159 -11.35 13.99 22.55
CA GLY A 159 -11.21 14.34 21.14
C GLY A 159 -12.09 13.45 20.25
N ASP A 160 -12.34 13.90 19.03
CA ASP A 160 -13.04 13.13 18.01
C ASP A 160 -12.18 11.93 17.56
N VAL A 161 -12.84 10.80 17.29
CA VAL A 161 -12.21 9.66 16.61
C VAL A 161 -12.91 9.49 15.27
N LEU A 162 -12.12 9.54 14.21
CA LEU A 162 -12.55 9.36 12.83
C LEU A 162 -12.15 7.96 12.37
N VAL A 163 -13.11 7.14 11.96
CA VAL A 163 -12.87 5.85 11.29
C VAL A 163 -12.96 6.10 9.80
N ASN A 164 -11.83 6.07 9.13
CA ASN A 164 -11.70 6.31 7.68
C ASN A 164 -11.56 4.97 6.96
N LEU A 165 -12.59 4.59 6.21
CA LEU A 165 -12.64 3.36 5.43
C LEU A 165 -12.56 3.71 3.96
N VAL A 166 -11.44 3.38 3.36
CA VAL A 166 -11.12 3.78 1.99
C VAL A 166 -11.21 2.61 1.01
N VAL A 167 -11.33 2.94 -0.25
CA VAL A 167 -11.29 2.03 -1.39
C VAL A 167 -10.04 2.28 -2.22
N ASP A 168 -9.68 1.32 -3.09
CA ASP A 168 -8.63 1.47 -4.11
C ASP A 168 -7.21 1.69 -3.53
N GLU A 169 -6.92 1.17 -2.34
CA GLU A 169 -5.59 1.26 -1.75
C GLU A 169 -4.59 0.38 -2.51
N GLU A 170 -4.96 -0.86 -2.79
CA GLU A 170 -4.14 -1.91 -3.37
C GLU A 170 -3.60 -1.60 -4.79
N ILE A 171 -4.22 -0.65 -5.48
CA ILE A 171 -3.83 -0.25 -6.84
C ILE A 171 -3.27 1.17 -6.87
N SER A 172 -3.90 2.13 -6.19
CA SER A 172 -3.58 3.54 -6.38
C SER A 172 -3.34 4.34 -5.09
N GLY A 173 -3.94 3.95 -3.98
CA GLY A 173 -3.98 4.75 -2.75
C GLY A 173 -4.91 5.97 -2.84
N HIS A 174 -5.73 6.08 -3.87
CA HIS A 174 -6.57 7.26 -4.12
C HIS A 174 -7.62 7.46 -3.04
N GLY A 175 -8.12 6.40 -2.40
CA GLY A 175 -9.08 6.54 -1.32
C GLY A 175 -8.58 7.40 -0.16
N THR A 176 -7.36 7.15 0.30
CA THR A 176 -6.73 7.98 1.34
C THR A 176 -6.41 9.38 0.82
N LEU A 177 -5.92 9.50 -0.42
CA LEU A 177 -5.65 10.80 -1.03
C LEU A 177 -6.92 11.66 -1.09
N ASP A 178 -8.03 11.11 -1.55
CA ASP A 178 -9.29 11.84 -1.68
C ASP A 178 -9.85 12.25 -0.30
N THR A 179 -9.74 11.40 0.71
CA THR A 179 -10.09 11.76 2.09
C THR A 179 -9.32 13.00 2.55
N VAL A 180 -8.02 13.08 2.23
CA VAL A 180 -7.18 14.25 2.53
C VAL A 180 -7.60 15.46 1.71
N LEU A 181 -7.91 15.30 0.42
CA LEU A 181 -8.38 16.39 -0.46
C LEU A 181 -9.74 16.93 0.01
N ARG A 182 -10.63 16.06 0.48
CA ARG A 182 -11.93 16.44 1.08
C ARG A 182 -11.79 17.23 2.38
N GLY A 183 -10.58 17.33 2.93
CA GLY A 183 -10.25 18.19 4.07
C GLY A 183 -10.24 17.50 5.43
N TYR A 184 -10.37 16.17 5.48
CA TYR A 184 -10.27 15.44 6.74
C TYR A 184 -8.84 15.53 7.31
N ARG A 185 -8.76 15.86 8.60
CA ARG A 185 -7.53 16.02 9.37
C ARG A 185 -7.75 15.54 10.79
N ALA A 186 -6.69 15.07 11.42
CA ALA A 186 -6.65 14.74 12.85
C ALA A 186 -5.28 15.07 13.43
N ASP A 187 -5.17 15.17 14.75
CA ASP A 187 -3.90 15.40 15.44
C ASP A 187 -2.93 14.22 15.31
N ALA A 188 -3.47 13.02 15.10
CA ALA A 188 -2.69 11.82 14.77
C ALA A 188 -3.54 10.86 13.93
N ALA A 189 -2.85 9.96 13.20
CA ALA A 189 -3.48 8.88 12.46
C ALA A 189 -2.81 7.54 12.76
N ILE A 190 -3.59 6.46 12.70
CA ILE A 190 -3.12 5.08 12.80
C ILE A 190 -3.66 4.33 11.60
N SER A 191 -2.78 3.75 10.77
CA SER A 191 -3.18 2.74 9.78
C SER A 191 -3.18 1.36 10.43
N GLY A 192 -4.22 0.58 10.16
CA GLY A 192 -4.37 -0.78 10.68
C GLY A 192 -3.71 -1.86 9.82
N GLU A 193 -2.71 -1.50 9.04
CA GLU A 193 -1.99 -2.36 8.12
C GLU A 193 -1.26 -3.54 8.78
N THR A 194 -0.87 -4.52 7.96
CA THR A 194 -0.13 -5.69 8.40
C THR A 194 1.25 -5.30 8.95
N SER A 195 1.48 -5.52 10.23
CA SER A 195 2.70 -5.10 10.92
C SER A 195 3.34 -6.19 11.79
N THR A 196 2.80 -7.43 11.76
CA THR A 196 3.15 -8.49 12.72
C THR A 196 3.07 -8.03 14.18
N LEU A 197 2.09 -7.18 14.48
CA LEU A 197 1.89 -6.50 15.76
C LEU A 197 3.05 -5.58 16.17
N ALA A 198 3.81 -5.03 15.24
CA ALA A 198 4.82 -4.01 15.52
C ALA A 198 4.24 -2.60 15.30
N VAL A 199 4.73 -1.63 16.06
CA VAL A 199 4.50 -0.21 15.79
C VAL A 199 5.50 0.23 14.72
N GLN A 200 4.99 0.62 13.56
CA GLN A 200 5.80 1.03 12.41
C GLN A 200 5.65 2.53 12.19
N PRO A 201 6.58 3.34 12.69
CA PRO A 201 6.52 4.80 12.55
C PRO A 201 7.02 5.29 11.18
N ALA A 202 7.43 4.40 10.28
CA ALA A 202 7.95 4.76 8.98
C ALA A 202 7.46 3.80 7.90
N CYS A 203 7.35 4.30 6.67
CA CYS A 203 7.12 3.50 5.47
C CYS A 203 8.13 3.84 4.39
N ILE A 204 8.46 2.84 3.56
CA ILE A 204 9.33 3.01 2.40
C ILE A 204 8.55 3.64 1.25
N GLY A 205 9.24 4.43 0.44
CA GLY A 205 8.72 4.94 -0.82
C GLY A 205 8.89 3.92 -1.96
N ARG A 206 8.16 4.14 -3.04
CA ARG A 206 8.20 3.32 -4.24
C ARG A 206 8.20 4.19 -5.49
N ILE A 207 9.17 3.95 -6.37
CA ILE A 207 9.26 4.57 -7.68
C ILE A 207 9.19 3.46 -8.71
N TRP A 208 8.07 3.35 -9.41
CA TRP A 208 8.01 2.44 -10.54
C TRP A 208 8.68 3.08 -11.75
N PHE A 209 9.35 2.26 -12.55
CA PHE A 209 9.94 2.69 -13.79
C PHE A 209 9.56 1.77 -14.95
N GLN A 210 9.59 2.36 -16.15
CA GLN A 210 9.45 1.64 -17.41
C GLN A 210 10.60 2.06 -18.32
N ILE A 211 11.25 1.10 -18.98
CA ILE A 211 12.36 1.32 -19.88
C ILE A 211 12.06 0.66 -21.22
N LEU A 212 11.89 1.46 -22.26
CA LEU A 212 11.73 0.98 -23.64
C LEU A 212 13.07 1.05 -24.35
N ILE A 213 13.57 -0.11 -24.77
CA ILE A 213 14.84 -0.29 -25.45
C ILE A 213 14.56 -0.66 -26.90
N ARG A 214 15.25 0.01 -27.83
CA ARG A 214 15.10 -0.23 -29.26
C ARG A 214 16.34 -0.91 -29.83
N GLY A 215 16.11 -2.06 -30.47
CA GLY A 215 17.09 -2.77 -31.30
C GLY A 215 16.79 -2.59 -32.79
N LYS A 216 17.24 -3.56 -33.58
CA LYS A 216 16.99 -3.61 -35.03
C LYS A 216 16.57 -5.01 -35.42
N LYS A 217 15.34 -5.15 -35.92
CA LYS A 217 14.78 -6.43 -36.35
C LYS A 217 15.60 -7.09 -37.44
N ALA A 218 15.80 -8.39 -37.32
CA ALA A 218 16.44 -9.20 -38.36
C ALA A 218 15.96 -10.66 -38.27
N GLY A 219 15.85 -11.31 -39.42
CA GLY A 219 15.59 -12.75 -39.48
C GLY A 219 16.88 -13.57 -39.34
N ILE A 220 16.75 -14.90 -39.27
CA ILE A 220 17.88 -15.83 -39.13
C ILE A 220 18.98 -15.57 -40.18
N GLN A 221 18.61 -15.39 -41.44
CA GLN A 221 19.55 -15.26 -42.54
C GLN A 221 20.26 -13.87 -42.59
N THR A 222 19.58 -12.84 -42.06
CA THR A 222 20.06 -11.46 -42.03
C THR A 222 20.46 -10.99 -40.63
N ARG A 223 20.63 -11.92 -39.68
CA ARG A 223 20.92 -11.58 -38.27
C ARG A 223 22.14 -10.67 -38.09
N HIS A 224 23.11 -10.71 -39.01
CA HIS A 224 24.30 -9.87 -38.99
C HIS A 224 24.01 -8.38 -39.29
N GLU A 225 22.83 -8.06 -39.80
CA GLU A 225 22.33 -6.71 -40.03
C GLU A 225 21.48 -6.18 -38.89
N GLY A 226 21.08 -7.06 -37.95
CA GLY A 226 20.20 -6.75 -36.86
C GLY A 226 20.91 -6.45 -35.53
N VAL A 227 20.15 -5.91 -34.60
CA VAL A 227 20.58 -5.74 -33.21
C VAL A 227 19.45 -6.26 -32.31
N ASN A 228 19.76 -7.31 -31.56
CA ASN A 228 18.78 -8.01 -30.76
C ASN A 228 18.38 -7.19 -29.52
N ALA A 229 17.12 -6.74 -29.44
CA ALA A 229 16.64 -5.98 -28.31
C ALA A 229 16.63 -6.79 -26.99
N ILE A 230 16.60 -8.13 -27.04
CA ILE A 230 16.73 -8.99 -25.87
C ILE A 230 18.10 -8.81 -25.22
N ASP A 231 19.19 -8.82 -26.03
CA ASP A 231 20.55 -8.71 -25.52
C ASP A 231 20.79 -7.31 -24.91
N LEU A 232 20.23 -6.27 -25.55
CA LEU A 232 20.27 -4.91 -25.02
C LEU A 232 19.46 -4.78 -23.72
N GLY A 233 18.26 -5.37 -23.69
CA GLY A 233 17.42 -5.40 -22.49
C GLY A 233 18.10 -6.10 -21.33
N TYR A 234 18.76 -7.23 -21.59
CA TYR A 234 19.52 -7.94 -20.57
C TYR A 234 20.71 -7.10 -20.05
N LYS A 235 21.41 -6.38 -20.91
CA LYS A 235 22.48 -5.45 -20.50
C LYS A 235 21.96 -4.36 -19.56
N ILE A 236 20.81 -3.74 -19.88
CA ILE A 236 20.20 -2.74 -19.01
C ILE A 236 19.71 -3.37 -17.69
N LYS A 237 19.15 -4.60 -17.73
CA LYS A 237 18.76 -5.32 -16.52
C LYS A 237 19.95 -5.55 -15.58
N VAL A 238 21.10 -5.95 -16.09
CA VAL A 238 22.32 -6.13 -15.28
C VAL A 238 22.77 -4.79 -14.68
N ALA A 239 22.68 -3.70 -15.43
CA ALA A 239 22.98 -2.36 -14.89
C ALA A 239 22.04 -1.98 -13.73
N ILE A 240 20.78 -2.39 -13.79
CA ILE A 240 19.82 -2.15 -12.69
C ILE A 240 20.21 -2.97 -11.44
N ASP A 241 20.63 -4.22 -11.61
CA ASP A 241 21.12 -5.05 -10.50
C ASP A 241 22.37 -4.46 -9.85
N ASP A 242 23.30 -3.93 -10.65
CA ASP A 242 24.49 -3.26 -10.14
C ASP A 242 24.14 -1.96 -9.40
N HIS A 243 23.13 -1.24 -9.86
CA HIS A 243 22.61 -0.06 -9.16
C HIS A 243 22.01 -0.45 -7.80
N GLU A 244 21.19 -1.51 -7.76
CA GLU A 244 20.65 -2.05 -6.49
C GLU A 244 21.78 -2.37 -5.52
N LYS A 245 22.76 -3.16 -5.97
CA LYS A 245 23.90 -3.54 -5.14
C LYS A 245 24.60 -2.32 -4.54
N HIS A 246 24.85 -1.30 -5.36
CA HIS A 246 25.46 -0.06 -4.90
C HIS A 246 24.61 0.64 -3.83
N ARG A 247 23.29 0.70 -4.02
CA ARG A 247 22.37 1.28 -3.02
C ARG A 247 22.38 0.50 -1.72
N LEU A 248 22.36 -0.84 -1.78
CA LEU A 248 22.43 -1.70 -0.59
C LEU A 248 23.74 -1.55 0.19
N GLU A 249 24.83 -1.15 -0.45
CA GLU A 249 26.14 -0.90 0.18
C GLU A 249 26.25 0.53 0.78
N THR A 250 25.49 1.49 0.26
CA THR A 250 25.71 2.93 0.56
C THR A 250 24.57 3.57 1.34
N VAL A 251 23.36 3.02 1.28
CA VAL A 251 22.19 3.56 1.99
C VAL A 251 22.02 2.83 3.32
N SER A 252 21.70 3.60 4.37
CA SER A 252 21.36 3.05 5.70
C SER A 252 20.28 3.91 6.35
N HIS A 253 19.42 3.30 7.17
CA HIS A 253 18.40 4.02 7.90
C HIS A 253 18.17 3.38 9.29
N PRO A 254 18.07 4.17 10.40
CA PRO A 254 17.97 3.62 11.74
C PRO A 254 16.74 2.73 11.98
N LEU A 255 15.61 3.04 11.33
CA LEU A 255 14.37 2.26 11.44
C LEU A 255 14.34 1.04 10.52
N TYR A 256 15.32 0.90 9.63
CA TYR A 256 15.45 -0.21 8.69
C TYR A 256 16.83 -0.86 8.79
N PRO A 257 17.11 -1.59 9.90
CA PRO A 257 18.43 -2.19 10.11
C PRO A 257 18.78 -3.28 9.10
N ASP A 258 17.76 -3.94 8.52
CA ASP A 258 17.94 -4.90 7.44
C ASP A 258 17.63 -4.23 6.08
N ILE A 259 18.61 -3.48 5.60
CA ILE A 259 18.49 -2.74 4.35
C ILE A 259 18.35 -3.67 3.12
N GLN A 260 18.85 -4.91 3.20
CA GLN A 260 18.79 -5.87 2.11
C GLN A 260 17.36 -6.25 1.73
N THR A 261 16.45 -6.28 2.70
CA THR A 261 15.03 -6.56 2.47
C THR A 261 14.21 -5.29 2.23
N THR A 262 14.75 -4.13 2.55
CA THR A 262 14.03 -2.85 2.57
C THR A 262 14.18 -2.07 1.27
N LEU A 263 15.34 -2.15 0.61
CA LEU A 263 15.71 -1.30 -0.54
C LEU A 263 15.82 -2.08 -1.87
N PRO A 264 14.83 -2.86 -2.29
CA PRO A 264 14.91 -3.52 -3.58
C PRO A 264 14.89 -2.48 -4.72
N CYS A 265 15.74 -2.73 -5.73
CA CYS A 265 15.65 -2.11 -7.05
C CYS A 265 15.59 -3.25 -8.05
N LEU A 266 14.40 -3.60 -8.53
CA LEU A 266 14.21 -4.84 -9.31
C LEU A 266 13.47 -4.60 -10.62
N VAL A 267 13.73 -5.49 -11.58
CA VAL A 267 12.93 -5.64 -12.79
C VAL A 267 11.92 -6.78 -12.56
N GLY A 268 10.63 -6.43 -12.53
CA GLY A 268 9.54 -7.39 -12.33
C GLY A 268 8.92 -7.89 -13.64
N SER A 269 9.12 -7.16 -14.77
CA SER A 269 8.63 -7.55 -16.09
C SER A 269 9.70 -7.31 -17.15
N PHE A 270 9.86 -8.29 -18.05
CA PHE A 270 10.78 -8.26 -19.19
C PHE A 270 10.04 -8.80 -20.40
N GLU A 271 9.65 -7.92 -21.31
CA GLU A 271 8.83 -8.26 -22.47
C GLU A 271 9.61 -7.98 -23.76
N SER A 272 9.89 -9.00 -24.57
CA SER A 272 10.56 -8.84 -25.85
C SER A 272 10.33 -10.05 -26.74
N GLY A 273 10.15 -9.78 -28.04
CA GLY A 273 10.02 -10.81 -29.07
C GLY A 273 8.67 -11.48 -29.14
N THR A 274 8.28 -11.87 -30.36
CA THR A 274 7.03 -12.58 -30.64
C THR A 274 7.25 -13.80 -31.52
N PHE A 275 8.45 -13.92 -32.09
CA PHE A 275 8.76 -15.00 -33.05
C PHE A 275 10.18 -15.55 -32.81
N PRO A 276 10.33 -16.88 -32.60
CA PRO A 276 11.59 -17.48 -32.13
C PRO A 276 12.73 -17.44 -33.17
N SER A 277 12.45 -17.16 -34.43
CA SER A 277 13.42 -17.15 -35.52
C SER A 277 13.78 -15.74 -36.03
N ALA A 278 13.55 -14.70 -35.20
CA ALA A 278 13.89 -13.32 -35.54
C ALA A 278 14.37 -12.56 -34.30
N PHE A 279 15.30 -11.64 -34.49
CA PHE A 279 15.63 -10.66 -33.46
C PHE A 279 14.46 -9.67 -33.30
N PRO A 280 13.97 -9.43 -32.10
CA PRO A 280 13.03 -8.35 -31.84
C PRO A 280 13.71 -7.00 -31.96
N ASP A 281 12.92 -5.99 -32.32
CA ASP A 281 13.34 -4.59 -32.41
C ASP A 281 12.99 -3.79 -31.14
N THR A 282 12.28 -4.39 -30.20
CA THR A 282 11.92 -3.73 -28.93
C THR A 282 12.07 -4.68 -27.75
N CYS A 283 12.45 -4.12 -26.60
CA CYS A 283 12.39 -4.73 -25.30
C CYS A 283 11.83 -3.73 -24.30
N LEU A 284 10.83 -4.15 -23.51
CA LEU A 284 10.23 -3.34 -22.47
C LEU A 284 10.53 -3.96 -21.11
N LEU A 285 11.20 -3.19 -20.25
CA LEU A 285 11.41 -3.52 -18.85
C LEU A 285 10.49 -2.67 -17.99
N LYS A 286 9.90 -3.29 -16.96
CA LYS A 286 9.20 -2.57 -15.90
C LYS A 286 9.74 -3.03 -14.55
N GLY A 287 9.90 -2.08 -13.64
CA GLY A 287 10.50 -2.37 -12.35
C GLY A 287 10.16 -1.34 -11.29
N SER A 288 10.79 -1.48 -10.14
CA SER A 288 10.54 -0.66 -8.97
C SER A 288 11.84 -0.37 -8.23
N ILE A 289 11.97 0.86 -7.74
CA ILE A 289 13.02 1.31 -6.83
C ILE A 289 12.36 1.63 -5.50
N ALA A 290 12.84 1.04 -4.40
CA ALA A 290 12.45 1.44 -3.05
C ALA A 290 13.31 2.59 -2.55
N THR A 291 12.73 3.45 -1.69
CA THR A 291 13.44 4.53 -0.99
C THR A 291 13.15 4.47 0.50
N VAL A 292 14.06 4.98 1.32
CA VAL A 292 13.85 5.14 2.77
C VAL A 292 13.59 6.61 3.11
N PRO A 293 12.97 6.91 4.26
CA PRO A 293 12.78 8.28 4.70
C PRO A 293 14.09 9.07 4.72
N GLY A 294 14.01 10.34 4.32
CA GLY A 294 15.17 11.23 4.24
C GLY A 294 15.97 11.15 2.94
N GLU A 295 15.71 10.19 2.05
CA GLU A 295 16.27 10.23 0.69
C GLU A 295 15.56 11.30 -0.16
N ASP A 296 16.33 12.04 -0.93
CA ASP A 296 15.79 12.92 -1.96
C ASP A 296 15.19 12.07 -3.08
N HIS A 297 13.88 12.01 -3.16
CA HIS A 297 13.13 11.20 -4.11
C HIS A 297 13.51 11.49 -5.58
N ASN A 298 13.71 12.75 -5.94
CA ASN A 298 14.16 13.13 -7.27
C ASN A 298 15.65 12.83 -7.46
N GLY A 299 16.47 12.97 -6.43
CA GLY A 299 17.88 12.57 -6.45
C GLY A 299 18.08 11.08 -6.70
N VAL A 300 17.21 10.22 -6.14
CA VAL A 300 17.21 8.77 -6.40
C VAL A 300 16.91 8.47 -7.88
N LYS A 301 15.89 9.13 -8.45
CA LYS A 301 15.57 9.01 -9.88
C LYS A 301 16.76 9.45 -10.75
N GLN A 302 17.39 10.57 -10.41
CA GLN A 302 18.53 11.09 -11.16
C GLN A 302 19.74 10.16 -11.08
N ALA A 303 20.05 9.63 -9.90
CA ALA A 303 21.14 8.67 -9.72
C ALA A 303 20.93 7.39 -10.54
N PHE A 304 19.66 6.92 -10.61
CA PHE A 304 19.30 5.80 -11.46
C PHE A 304 19.51 6.11 -12.95
N LEU A 305 19.06 7.27 -13.41
CA LEU A 305 19.26 7.71 -14.80
C LEU A 305 20.76 7.84 -15.14
N ASP A 306 21.55 8.43 -14.25
CA ASP A 306 23.00 8.61 -14.46
C ASP A 306 23.73 7.26 -14.49
N HIS A 307 23.26 6.29 -13.71
CA HIS A 307 23.83 4.94 -13.72
C HIS A 307 23.56 4.24 -15.06
N ILE A 308 22.32 4.27 -15.55
CA ILE A 308 21.97 3.70 -16.86
C ILE A 308 22.70 4.44 -18.01
N ALA A 309 22.81 5.77 -17.93
CA ALA A 309 23.48 6.56 -18.94
C ALA A 309 24.97 6.17 -19.13
N ARG A 310 25.68 5.78 -18.06
CA ARG A 310 27.05 5.27 -18.16
C ARG A 310 27.12 3.99 -19.00
N VAL A 311 26.23 3.03 -18.74
CA VAL A 311 26.17 1.78 -19.50
C VAL A 311 25.78 2.01 -20.96
N VAL A 312 24.88 2.96 -21.19
CA VAL A 312 24.46 3.38 -22.54
C VAL A 312 25.64 3.99 -23.33
N ALA A 313 26.45 4.83 -22.70
CA ALA A 313 27.59 5.48 -23.34
C ALA A 313 28.67 4.48 -23.81
N ASP A 314 28.81 3.36 -23.10
CA ASP A 314 29.80 2.33 -23.41
C ASP A 314 29.31 1.30 -24.46
N ASP A 315 28.02 1.33 -24.81
CA ASP A 315 27.47 0.40 -25.80
C ASP A 315 27.45 1.00 -27.22
N PRO A 316 27.98 0.31 -28.23
CA PRO A 316 28.09 0.85 -29.60
C PRO A 316 26.74 1.14 -30.26
N TRP A 317 25.65 0.51 -29.83
CA TRP A 317 24.31 0.76 -30.36
C TRP A 317 23.51 1.73 -29.50
N LEU A 318 23.50 1.49 -28.16
CA LEU A 318 22.68 2.28 -27.24
C LEU A 318 23.09 3.74 -27.16
N LYS A 319 24.38 4.08 -27.35
CA LYS A 319 24.84 5.48 -27.38
C LYS A 319 24.15 6.32 -28.45
N ASP A 320 23.82 5.72 -29.61
CA ASP A 320 23.10 6.37 -30.70
C ASP A 320 21.59 6.14 -30.66
N HIS A 321 21.14 5.18 -29.84
CA HIS A 321 19.73 4.79 -29.65
C HIS A 321 19.44 4.61 -28.13
N PRO A 322 19.51 5.67 -27.34
CA PRO A 322 19.36 5.58 -25.90
C PRO A 322 17.95 5.07 -25.52
N PRO A 323 17.82 4.28 -24.45
CA PRO A 323 16.53 3.81 -24.01
C PRO A 323 15.65 4.96 -23.51
N GLU A 324 14.34 4.81 -23.72
CA GLU A 324 13.33 5.74 -23.19
C GLU A 324 12.97 5.29 -21.77
N ILE A 325 13.29 6.12 -20.76
CA ILE A 325 13.00 5.82 -19.35
C ILE A 325 11.89 6.73 -18.85
N THR A 326 10.87 6.14 -18.27
CA THR A 326 9.75 6.87 -17.66
C THR A 326 9.51 6.37 -16.24
N PHE A 327 9.05 7.27 -15.35
CA PHE A 327 8.74 6.96 -13.96
C PHE A 327 7.26 7.20 -13.66
N GLY A 328 6.74 6.38 -12.76
CA GLY A 328 5.48 6.55 -12.04
C GLY A 328 4.31 6.97 -12.91
N ASN A 329 3.72 8.08 -12.58
CA ASN A 329 2.48 8.61 -13.17
C ASN A 329 2.47 8.73 -14.70
N LYS A 330 3.65 8.81 -15.33
CA LYS A 330 3.73 8.93 -16.80
C LYS A 330 3.29 7.68 -17.55
N PHE A 331 3.20 6.54 -16.86
CA PHE A 331 2.71 5.28 -17.44
C PHE A 331 1.70 4.56 -16.53
N GLY A 332 1.13 5.26 -15.54
CA GLY A 332 0.18 4.71 -14.59
C GLY A 332 0.81 3.84 -13.50
N GLY A 333 2.05 4.13 -13.12
CA GLY A 333 2.77 3.42 -12.07
C GLY A 333 2.94 4.25 -10.80
N LEU A 334 3.30 3.61 -9.69
CA LEU A 334 3.53 4.28 -8.41
C LEU A 334 4.72 5.24 -8.44
N ASP A 335 4.55 6.37 -7.76
CA ASP A 335 5.59 7.37 -7.52
C ASP A 335 5.33 8.00 -6.13
N ALA A 336 5.57 7.20 -5.09
CA ALA A 336 5.26 7.53 -3.70
C ALA A 336 6.54 7.75 -2.90
N GLU A 337 6.62 8.87 -2.21
CA GLU A 337 7.73 9.19 -1.31
C GLU A 337 7.68 8.32 -0.05
N ALA A 338 8.85 8.05 0.52
CA ALA A 338 8.96 7.48 1.86
C ALA A 338 8.50 8.49 2.91
N ALA A 339 7.98 8.01 4.03
CA ALA A 339 7.55 8.86 5.12
C ALA A 339 7.95 8.27 6.46
N ASP A 340 8.21 9.14 7.45
CA ASP A 340 8.43 8.73 8.83
C ASP A 340 7.80 9.71 9.82
N ILE A 341 7.55 9.18 11.01
CA ILE A 341 7.19 9.94 12.20
C ILE A 341 8.33 9.75 13.22
N PRO A 342 8.85 10.80 13.84
CA PRO A 342 9.91 10.65 14.84
C PRO A 342 9.55 9.61 15.91
N PRO A 343 10.46 8.69 16.27
CA PRO A 343 10.16 7.62 17.24
C PRO A 343 9.77 8.13 18.64
N ASP A 344 10.15 9.35 18.98
CA ASP A 344 9.78 10.04 20.23
C ASP A 344 8.46 10.82 20.13
N HIS A 345 7.82 10.84 18.98
CA HIS A 345 6.52 11.49 18.81
C HIS A 345 5.48 10.88 19.76
N PRO A 346 4.61 11.69 20.39
CA PRO A 346 3.65 11.19 21.40
C PRO A 346 2.74 10.05 20.94
N ILE A 347 2.35 10.00 19.66
CA ILE A 347 1.52 8.89 19.15
C ILE A 347 2.33 7.58 19.11
N VAL A 348 3.60 7.63 18.70
CA VAL A 348 4.47 6.46 18.62
C VAL A 348 4.75 5.92 20.02
N THR A 349 5.20 6.78 20.94
CA THR A 349 5.49 6.38 22.32
C THR A 349 4.25 5.84 23.04
N THR A 350 3.07 6.46 22.83
CA THR A 350 1.80 5.97 23.41
C THR A 350 1.46 4.57 22.90
N LEU A 351 1.57 4.32 21.58
CA LEU A 351 1.30 3.01 21.00
C LEU A 351 2.28 1.94 21.52
N VAL A 352 3.58 2.28 21.56
CA VAL A 352 4.61 1.38 22.08
C VAL A 352 4.36 1.03 23.55
N ASP A 353 4.01 2.01 24.38
CA ASP A 353 3.72 1.78 25.80
C ASP A 353 2.47 0.92 25.98
N CYS A 354 1.40 1.20 25.25
CA CYS A 354 0.18 0.36 25.26
C CYS A 354 0.47 -1.08 24.79
N PHE A 355 1.29 -1.23 23.74
CA PHE A 355 1.68 -2.55 23.23
C PHE A 355 2.47 -3.35 24.27
N LYS A 356 3.50 -2.73 24.88
CA LYS A 356 4.29 -3.36 25.95
C LYS A 356 3.44 -3.77 27.15
N GLU A 357 2.52 -2.92 27.53
CA GLU A 357 1.66 -3.17 28.69
C GLU A 357 0.70 -4.35 28.46
N ILE A 358 0.21 -4.53 27.22
CA ILE A 358 -0.72 -5.64 26.88
C ILE A 358 0.03 -6.93 26.60
N THR A 359 1.18 -6.87 25.91
CA THR A 359 1.90 -8.07 25.43
C THR A 359 3.05 -8.49 26.32
N GLY A 360 3.56 -7.60 27.18
CA GLY A 360 4.76 -7.82 27.99
C GLY A 360 6.07 -7.83 27.17
N LYS A 361 6.03 -7.35 25.94
CA LYS A 361 7.20 -7.36 25.01
C LYS A 361 7.72 -5.96 24.74
#